data_52b9f59afa51f706334a99d21537ac43
#
_entry.id   52b9f59afa51f706334a99d21537ac43
#
_cell.length_a   1.000
_cell.length_b   1.000
_cell.length_c   1.000
_cell.angle_alpha   90.00
_cell.angle_beta   90.00
_cell.angle_gamma   90.00
#
_symmetry.space_group_name_H-M   'P 1'
#
loop_
_entity.id
_entity.type
_entity.pdbx_description
1 polymer ?
#
loop_
_entity_poly.entity_id
_entity_poly.type
_entity_poly.pdbx_seq_one_letter_code
_entity_poly.pdbx_strand_id
1 'polypeptide(L)'
;VMAFAKEAARRGCVVVLRLWNEGGHNLMNEAIRDRIALHQPRPWVSRYDGWKLGENLFLENDNMFEWPDLDHDVYAEEEVFCYALRNQVGVLVDGTVVPCCLDHNGDMNLGNLFEHSLEQILQSPRAQAIYEGFTHHSAAEPLCQRCGYSAVSKRFRK
;
A
#
# COMPACT_ATOMS: atom_id res chain seq x y z
N VAL A 1 -4.86 13.76 15.93
CA VAL A 1 -3.98 12.69 15.43
C VAL A 1 -2.97 12.30 16.50
N MET A 2 -2.05 13.19 16.97
CA MET A 2 -0.94 12.82 17.88
C MET A 2 -1.39 12.23 19.22
N ALA A 3 -2.43 12.76 19.85
CA ALA A 3 -2.95 12.22 21.12
C ALA A 3 -3.44 10.77 20.95
N PHE A 4 -4.18 10.49 19.89
CA PHE A 4 -4.63 9.14 19.55
C PHE A 4 -3.44 8.21 19.24
N ALA A 5 -2.50 8.66 18.40
CA ALA A 5 -1.33 7.89 18.01
C ALA A 5 -0.50 7.45 19.24
N LYS A 6 -0.26 8.35 20.18
CA LYS A 6 0.49 8.07 21.42
C LYS A 6 -0.27 7.09 22.32
N GLU A 7 -1.58 7.26 22.48
CA GLU A 7 -2.37 6.35 23.31
C GLU A 7 -2.45 4.94 22.69
N ALA A 8 -2.63 4.82 21.37
CA ALA A 8 -2.62 3.54 20.69
C ALA A 8 -1.24 2.84 20.85
N ALA A 9 -0.14 3.59 20.64
CA ALA A 9 1.21 3.07 20.83
C ALA A 9 1.46 2.58 22.26
N ARG A 10 1.00 3.35 23.27
CA ARG A 10 1.09 2.97 24.69
C ARG A 10 0.32 1.68 25.00
N ARG A 11 -0.75 1.39 24.27
CA ARG A 11 -1.53 0.14 24.38
C ARG A 11 -0.95 -1.02 23.59
N GLY A 12 0.26 -0.89 23.04
CA GLY A 12 0.95 -1.94 22.30
C GLY A 12 0.63 -2.01 20.81
N CYS A 13 -0.18 -1.08 20.28
CA CYS A 13 -0.38 -1.00 18.83
C CYS A 13 0.85 -0.40 18.16
N VAL A 14 1.30 -0.99 17.07
CA VAL A 14 2.28 -0.36 16.18
C VAL A 14 1.57 0.75 15.40
N VAL A 15 2.05 1.99 15.57
CA VAL A 15 1.48 3.17 14.94
C VAL A 15 2.50 3.79 13.99
N VAL A 16 2.12 3.96 12.74
CA VAL A 16 2.93 4.59 11.70
C VAL A 16 2.23 5.86 11.22
N LEU A 17 2.92 6.99 11.38
CA LEU A 17 2.55 8.25 10.73
C LEU A 17 3.27 8.27 9.38
N ARG A 18 2.54 8.25 8.27
CA ARG A 18 3.15 8.19 6.95
C ARG A 18 2.98 9.50 6.19
N LEU A 19 4.09 10.05 5.72
CA LEU A 19 4.14 11.16 4.77
C LEU A 19 4.28 10.57 3.37
N TRP A 20 3.17 10.41 2.70
CA TRP A 20 3.09 9.74 1.40
C TRP A 20 3.09 10.77 0.27
N ASN A 21 4.18 11.51 0.14
CA ASN A 21 4.27 12.65 -0.76
C ASN A 21 5.68 12.91 -1.28
N GLU A 22 6.63 11.99 -1.10
CA GLU A 22 7.97 12.13 -1.69
C GLU A 22 7.91 12.01 -3.21
N GLY A 23 8.65 12.87 -3.90
CA GLY A 23 8.58 13.01 -5.36
C GLY A 23 7.45 13.92 -5.84
N GLY A 24 6.65 14.48 -4.93
CA GLY A 24 5.53 15.38 -5.20
C GLY A 24 5.51 16.58 -4.26
N HIS A 25 4.40 16.78 -3.53
CA HIS A 25 4.18 17.94 -2.66
C HIS A 25 4.79 17.76 -1.27
N ASN A 26 6.12 17.70 -1.17
CA ASN A 26 6.84 17.46 0.09
C ASN A 26 7.36 18.74 0.80
N LEU A 27 7.08 19.92 0.28
CA LEU A 27 7.57 21.20 0.83
C LEU A 27 7.16 21.44 2.29
N MET A 28 6.03 20.87 2.71
CA MET A 28 5.52 21.00 4.08
C MET A 28 6.05 19.94 5.05
N ASN A 29 6.85 18.97 4.60
CA ASN A 29 7.27 17.85 5.43
C ASN A 29 8.07 18.29 6.66
N GLU A 30 8.95 19.34 6.53
CA GLU A 30 9.68 19.86 7.68
C GLU A 30 8.74 20.48 8.72
N ALA A 31 7.80 21.30 8.29
CA ALA A 31 6.80 21.91 9.18
C ALA A 31 5.92 20.84 9.85
N ILE A 32 5.58 19.77 9.14
CA ILE A 32 4.86 18.63 9.71
C ILE A 32 5.71 17.91 10.78
N ARG A 33 6.99 17.66 10.50
CA ARG A 33 7.94 17.08 11.47
C ARG A 33 8.09 17.95 12.70
N ASP A 34 8.21 19.26 12.54
CA ASP A 34 8.28 20.20 13.67
C ASP A 34 7.00 20.18 14.49
N ARG A 35 5.83 20.10 13.84
CA ARG A 35 4.56 19.95 14.54
C ARG A 35 4.46 18.64 15.32
N ILE A 36 4.97 17.55 14.77
CA ILE A 36 5.07 16.26 15.48
C ILE A 36 6.01 16.38 16.69
N ALA A 37 7.15 17.09 16.54
CA ALA A 37 8.13 17.28 17.59
C ALA A 37 7.59 18.03 18.83
N LEU A 38 6.56 18.87 18.67
CA LEU A 38 5.87 19.50 19.80
C LEU A 38 5.17 18.45 20.73
N HIS A 39 4.82 17.30 20.17
CA HIS A 39 4.11 16.24 20.90
C HIS A 39 5.02 15.06 21.24
N GLN A 40 6.05 14.83 20.44
CA GLN A 40 7.04 13.78 20.60
C GLN A 40 8.44 14.37 20.36
N PRO A 41 9.09 14.91 21.41
CA PRO A 41 10.37 15.63 21.27
C PRO A 41 11.48 14.80 20.62
N ARG A 42 12.32 15.50 19.85
CA ARG A 42 13.58 14.93 19.30
C ARG A 42 14.62 14.74 20.44
N PRO A 43 15.66 13.89 20.26
CA PRO A 43 16.04 13.24 19.00
C PRO A 43 15.21 11.98 18.71
N TRP A 44 14.90 11.75 17.44
CA TRP A 44 14.29 10.52 16.97
C TRP A 44 15.35 9.57 16.43
N VAL A 45 15.12 8.26 16.53
CA VAL A 45 16.05 7.27 16.01
C VAL A 45 15.83 7.09 14.52
N SER A 46 16.84 7.39 13.70
CA SER A 46 16.79 7.24 12.25
C SER A 46 16.60 5.78 11.84
N ARG A 47 15.81 5.56 10.79
CA ARG A 47 15.57 4.29 10.11
C ARG A 47 15.68 4.48 8.60
N TYR A 48 15.64 3.38 7.85
CA TYR A 48 15.77 3.41 6.39
C TYR A 48 14.72 4.30 5.71
N ASP A 49 13.49 4.26 6.17
CA ASP A 49 12.30 4.89 5.60
C ASP A 49 11.77 6.08 6.43
N GLY A 50 12.50 6.48 7.48
CA GLY A 50 12.06 7.57 8.35
C GLY A 50 12.64 7.52 9.75
N TRP A 51 11.80 7.54 10.78
CA TRP A 51 12.22 7.63 12.18
C TRP A 51 11.34 6.79 13.12
N LYS A 52 11.99 6.23 14.14
CA LYS A 52 11.28 5.77 15.34
C LYS A 52 11.16 6.96 16.29
N LEU A 53 9.93 7.35 16.58
CA LEU A 53 9.61 8.50 17.45
C LEU A 53 9.53 8.10 18.92
N GLY A 54 9.13 6.86 19.20
CA GLY A 54 8.96 6.30 20.54
C GLY A 54 8.66 4.81 20.47
N GLU A 55 8.30 4.21 21.59
CA GLU A 55 7.88 2.82 21.61
C GLU A 55 6.61 2.65 20.77
N ASN A 56 6.64 1.72 19.80
CA ASN A 56 5.56 1.44 18.85
C ASN A 56 5.07 2.64 18.02
N LEU A 57 5.80 3.76 17.98
CA LEU A 57 5.43 4.96 17.23
C LEU A 57 6.52 5.33 16.22
N PHE A 58 6.14 5.40 14.96
CA PHE A 58 7.04 5.61 13.83
C PHE A 58 6.53 6.75 12.94
N LEU A 59 7.46 7.41 12.24
CA LEU A 59 7.21 8.33 11.15
C LEU A 59 7.95 7.82 9.92
N GLU A 60 7.23 7.58 8.85
CA GLU A 60 7.77 7.10 7.58
C GLU A 60 7.53 8.10 6.46
N ASN A 61 8.47 8.14 5.53
CA ASN A 61 8.30 8.82 4.24
C ASN A 61 8.04 7.78 3.17
N ASP A 62 7.17 8.09 2.22
CA ASP A 62 6.89 7.20 1.09
C ASP A 62 6.68 8.01 -0.19
N ASN A 63 7.02 7.40 -1.32
CA ASN A 63 6.87 8.04 -2.61
C ASN A 63 5.41 8.16 -2.99
N MET A 64 5.06 9.32 -3.54
CA MET A 64 3.77 9.49 -4.20
C MET A 64 3.73 8.62 -5.45
N PHE A 65 2.58 8.01 -5.70
CA PHE A 65 2.29 7.30 -6.94
C PHE A 65 0.86 7.61 -7.40
N GLU A 66 0.60 7.43 -8.67
CA GLU A 66 -0.75 7.53 -9.22
C GLU A 66 -1.52 6.24 -8.94
N TRP A 67 -2.76 6.41 -8.45
CA TRP A 67 -3.67 5.28 -8.24
C TRP A 67 -3.95 4.60 -9.57
N PRO A 68 -4.11 3.27 -9.58
CA PRO A 68 -4.47 2.58 -10.80
C PRO A 68 -5.83 3.06 -11.33
N ASP A 69 -5.89 3.32 -12.62
CA ASP A 69 -7.10 3.71 -13.33
C ASP A 69 -7.05 3.12 -14.75
N LEU A 70 -8.18 2.60 -15.23
CA LEU A 70 -8.25 1.99 -16.56
C LEU A 70 -8.11 3.02 -17.69
N ASP A 71 -8.33 4.30 -17.38
CA ASP A 71 -8.17 5.41 -18.33
C ASP A 71 -6.73 5.93 -18.40
N HIS A 72 -5.85 5.51 -17.49
CA HIS A 72 -4.45 5.89 -17.54
C HIS A 72 -3.67 5.13 -18.61
N ASP A 73 -2.55 5.71 -19.03
CA ASP A 73 -1.58 5.03 -19.88
C ASP A 73 -1.00 3.78 -19.20
N VAL A 74 -0.53 2.83 -19.98
CA VAL A 74 0.12 1.62 -19.45
C VAL A 74 1.51 1.98 -18.94
N TYR A 75 1.75 1.78 -17.63
CA TYR A 75 3.07 1.93 -17.01
C TYR A 75 3.92 0.68 -17.10
N ALA A 76 3.34 -0.47 -17.41
CA ALA A 76 4.01 -1.75 -17.39
C ALA A 76 5.02 -1.85 -18.53
N GLU A 77 6.22 -1.42 -18.26
CA GLU A 77 7.40 -1.92 -18.94
C GLU A 77 7.70 -3.34 -18.44
N GLU A 78 8.49 -4.06 -19.19
CA GLU A 78 8.80 -5.48 -19.28
C GLU A 78 8.77 -6.36 -18.01
N GLU A 79 8.95 -5.83 -16.79
CA GLU A 79 8.93 -6.62 -15.55
C GLU A 79 8.15 -5.93 -14.42
N VAL A 80 7.02 -6.50 -14.03
CA VAL A 80 6.19 -6.04 -12.91
C VAL A 80 6.17 -7.08 -11.80
N PHE A 81 6.43 -6.66 -10.57
CA PHE A 81 6.19 -7.47 -9.38
C PHE A 81 5.24 -6.77 -8.43
N CYS A 82 4.31 -7.50 -7.84
CA CYS A 82 3.41 -7.00 -6.82
C CYS A 82 3.14 -8.09 -5.76
N TYR A 83 2.83 -7.63 -4.54
CA TYR A 83 2.43 -8.52 -3.44
C TYR A 83 0.93 -8.83 -3.42
N ALA A 84 0.15 -8.36 -4.40
CA ALA A 84 -1.27 -8.70 -4.54
C ALA A 84 -1.46 -10.22 -4.55
N LEU A 85 -2.44 -10.71 -3.80
CA LEU A 85 -2.74 -12.12 -3.57
C LEU A 85 -1.64 -12.96 -2.90
N ARG A 86 -0.46 -12.37 -2.60
CA ARG A 86 0.62 -13.05 -1.87
C ARG A 86 0.52 -12.84 -0.37
N ASN A 87 0.30 -11.61 0.06
CA ASN A 87 0.24 -11.25 1.47
C ASN A 87 -0.95 -10.34 1.79
N GLN A 88 -1.79 -10.03 0.81
CA GLN A 88 -2.97 -9.20 0.98
C GLN A 88 -4.05 -9.54 -0.03
N VAL A 89 -5.30 -9.27 0.36
CA VAL A 89 -6.49 -9.13 -0.47
C VAL A 89 -7.28 -7.93 0.03
N GLY A 90 -8.10 -7.33 -0.82
CA GLY A 90 -9.11 -6.36 -0.41
C GLY A 90 -10.49 -7.00 -0.36
N VAL A 91 -11.34 -6.52 0.54
CA VAL A 91 -12.77 -6.87 0.58
C VAL A 91 -13.54 -5.56 0.62
N LEU A 92 -14.40 -5.35 -0.37
CA LEU A 92 -15.25 -4.18 -0.47
C LEU A 92 -16.49 -4.33 0.43
N VAL A 93 -17.21 -3.23 0.65
CA VAL A 93 -18.35 -3.19 1.57
C VAL A 93 -19.48 -4.15 1.21
N ASP A 94 -19.60 -4.49 -0.06
CA ASP A 94 -20.59 -5.44 -0.61
C ASP A 94 -20.12 -6.90 -0.61
N GLY A 95 -18.96 -7.18 0.00
CA GLY A 95 -18.36 -8.51 0.06
C GLY A 95 -17.52 -8.89 -1.16
N THR A 96 -17.40 -8.01 -2.16
CA THR A 96 -16.54 -8.24 -3.33
C THR A 96 -15.07 -8.37 -2.91
N VAL A 97 -14.40 -9.42 -3.35
CA VAL A 97 -12.97 -9.66 -3.12
C VAL A 97 -12.18 -9.14 -4.30
N VAL A 98 -11.14 -8.36 -4.00
CA VAL A 98 -10.22 -7.75 -4.96
C VAL A 98 -8.76 -8.11 -4.63
N PRO A 99 -7.83 -8.10 -5.60
CA PRO A 99 -6.45 -8.56 -5.38
C PRO A 99 -5.66 -7.69 -4.40
N CYS A 100 -5.97 -6.40 -4.28
CA CYS A 100 -5.24 -5.47 -3.42
C CYS A 100 -6.12 -4.27 -3.03
N CYS A 101 -5.63 -3.48 -2.06
CA CYS A 101 -6.33 -2.29 -1.55
C CYS A 101 -6.40 -1.11 -2.55
N LEU A 102 -5.68 -1.15 -3.66
CA LEU A 102 -5.70 -0.10 -4.68
C LEU A 102 -6.86 -0.26 -5.68
N ASP A 103 -7.44 -1.45 -5.76
CA ASP A 103 -8.65 -1.70 -6.55
C ASP A 103 -9.90 -1.32 -5.75
N HIS A 104 -10.10 -0.04 -5.55
CA HIS A 104 -11.20 0.48 -4.74
C HIS A 104 -12.57 0.44 -5.43
N ASN A 105 -12.58 0.33 -6.76
CA ASN A 105 -13.81 0.23 -7.56
C ASN A 105 -14.28 -1.22 -7.77
N GLY A 106 -13.41 -2.21 -7.52
CA GLY A 106 -13.71 -3.62 -7.79
C GLY A 106 -13.58 -4.01 -9.26
N ASP A 107 -12.75 -3.31 -10.02
CA ASP A 107 -12.51 -3.58 -11.46
C ASP A 107 -11.93 -4.98 -11.67
N MET A 108 -11.18 -5.49 -10.70
CA MET A 108 -10.64 -6.86 -10.66
C MET A 108 -11.43 -7.75 -9.70
N ASN A 109 -12.76 -7.77 -9.79
CA ASN A 109 -13.61 -8.62 -8.99
C ASN A 109 -13.21 -10.10 -9.14
N LEU A 110 -12.84 -10.75 -8.03
CA LEU A 110 -12.44 -12.17 -7.94
C LEU A 110 -13.58 -13.07 -7.50
N GLY A 111 -14.66 -12.50 -6.93
CA GLY A 111 -15.81 -13.18 -6.37
C GLY A 111 -16.34 -12.45 -5.14
N ASN A 112 -17.35 -13.02 -4.48
CA ASN A 112 -18.02 -12.39 -3.35
C ASN A 112 -18.08 -13.35 -2.15
N LEU A 113 -17.73 -12.85 -0.94
CA LEU A 113 -17.70 -13.64 0.29
C LEU A 113 -19.08 -14.05 0.80
N PHE A 114 -20.16 -13.45 0.30
CA PHE A 114 -21.52 -13.90 0.60
C PHE A 114 -21.95 -15.10 -0.26
N GLU A 115 -21.18 -15.42 -1.31
CA GLU A 115 -21.48 -16.51 -2.26
C GLU A 115 -20.48 -17.67 -2.14
N HIS A 116 -19.20 -17.35 -1.90
CA HIS A 116 -18.11 -18.32 -1.91
C HIS A 116 -17.16 -18.09 -0.73
N SER A 117 -16.49 -19.13 -0.26
CA SER A 117 -15.41 -18.99 0.71
C SER A 117 -14.21 -18.26 0.09
N LEU A 118 -13.41 -17.56 0.92
CA LEU A 118 -12.18 -16.90 0.46
C LEU A 118 -11.25 -17.89 -0.25
N GLU A 119 -11.13 -19.11 0.26
CA GLU A 119 -10.31 -20.16 -0.35
C GLU A 119 -10.77 -20.48 -1.78
N GLN A 120 -12.08 -20.66 -2.00
CA GLN A 120 -12.65 -20.90 -3.33
C GLN A 120 -12.38 -19.73 -4.28
N ILE A 121 -12.51 -18.49 -3.80
CA ILE A 121 -12.25 -17.28 -4.58
C ILE A 121 -10.78 -17.21 -4.98
N LEU A 122 -9.86 -17.47 -4.05
CA LEU A 122 -8.42 -17.45 -4.33
C LEU A 122 -7.96 -18.58 -5.25
N GLN A 123 -8.71 -19.68 -5.33
CA GLN A 123 -8.47 -20.78 -6.27
C GLN A 123 -9.12 -20.53 -7.65
N SER A 124 -9.85 -19.44 -7.83
CA SER A 124 -10.45 -19.13 -9.13
C SER A 124 -9.39 -18.92 -10.22
N PRO A 125 -9.71 -19.24 -11.48
CA PRO A 125 -8.78 -19.07 -12.59
C PRO A 125 -8.21 -17.63 -12.71
N ARG A 126 -9.03 -16.61 -12.42
CA ARG A 126 -8.62 -15.20 -12.45
C ARG A 126 -7.60 -14.89 -11.34
N ALA A 127 -7.88 -15.31 -10.11
CA ALA A 127 -6.97 -15.10 -8.98
C ALA A 127 -5.62 -15.81 -9.22
N GLN A 128 -5.66 -17.04 -9.72
CA GLN A 128 -4.45 -17.79 -10.05
C GLN A 128 -3.65 -17.14 -11.18
N ALA A 129 -4.31 -16.63 -12.23
CA ALA A 129 -3.64 -15.92 -13.31
C ALA A 129 -2.92 -14.65 -12.83
N ILE A 130 -3.51 -13.90 -11.89
CA ILE A 130 -2.85 -12.72 -11.28
C ILE A 130 -1.63 -13.15 -10.45
N TYR A 131 -1.79 -14.17 -9.61
CA TYR A 131 -0.71 -14.69 -8.76
C TYR A 131 0.47 -15.20 -9.59
N GLU A 132 0.19 -16.03 -10.59
CA GLU A 132 1.20 -16.58 -11.52
C GLU A 132 1.83 -15.49 -12.38
N GLY A 133 1.03 -14.52 -12.85
CA GLY A 133 1.54 -13.39 -13.60
C GLY A 133 2.65 -12.68 -12.81
N PHE A 134 2.40 -12.31 -11.56
CA PHE A 134 3.42 -11.66 -10.71
C PHE A 134 4.57 -12.59 -10.33
N THR A 135 4.38 -13.91 -10.31
CA THR A 135 5.47 -14.88 -10.14
C THR A 135 6.45 -14.83 -11.31
N HIS A 136 5.91 -14.59 -12.51
CA HIS A 136 6.69 -14.44 -13.74
C HIS A 136 6.97 -12.97 -14.13
N HIS A 137 6.84 -12.05 -13.16
CA HIS A 137 7.10 -10.62 -13.36
C HIS A 137 6.22 -9.96 -14.43
N SER A 138 5.00 -10.43 -14.59
CA SER A 138 4.03 -9.91 -15.55
C SER A 138 2.72 -9.52 -14.91
N ALA A 139 2.14 -8.39 -15.31
CA ALA A 139 0.81 -7.95 -14.87
C ALA A 139 -0.27 -8.55 -15.77
N ALA A 140 -1.03 -9.52 -15.24
CA ALA A 140 -2.09 -10.20 -15.97
C ALA A 140 -3.31 -9.33 -16.22
N GLU A 141 -3.59 -8.36 -15.34
CA GLU A 141 -4.80 -7.53 -15.39
C GLU A 141 -4.51 -6.13 -15.97
N PRO A 142 -5.45 -5.57 -16.78
CA PRO A 142 -5.29 -4.24 -17.35
C PRO A 142 -5.08 -3.13 -16.31
N LEU A 143 -5.76 -3.22 -15.15
CA LEU A 143 -5.60 -2.26 -14.06
C LEU A 143 -4.19 -2.35 -13.43
N CYS A 144 -3.65 -3.55 -13.28
CA CYS A 144 -2.29 -3.75 -12.79
C CYS A 144 -1.22 -3.20 -13.75
N GLN A 145 -1.48 -3.24 -15.05
CA GLN A 145 -0.62 -2.65 -16.06
C GLN A 145 -0.59 -1.12 -16.01
N ARG A 146 -1.61 -0.51 -15.40
CA ARG A 146 -1.79 0.94 -15.23
C ARG A 146 -1.59 1.41 -13.80
N CYS A 147 -0.96 0.60 -12.96
CA CYS A 147 -0.75 0.89 -11.55
C CYS A 147 0.56 1.63 -11.32
N GLY A 148 0.50 2.90 -10.93
CA GLY A 148 1.67 3.72 -10.60
C GLY A 148 2.48 3.16 -9.43
N TYR A 149 1.86 2.43 -8.48
CA TYR A 149 2.57 1.76 -7.40
C TYR A 149 3.54 0.70 -7.90
N SER A 150 3.19 -0.05 -8.92
CA SER A 150 4.08 -1.06 -9.50
C SER A 150 5.36 -0.44 -10.09
N ALA A 151 5.25 0.76 -10.67
CA ALA A 151 6.39 1.51 -11.20
C ALA A 151 7.31 2.03 -10.08
N VAL A 152 6.74 2.46 -8.94
CA VAL A 152 7.51 2.95 -7.78
C VAL A 152 8.15 1.81 -7.00
N SER A 153 7.46 0.68 -6.83
CA SER A 153 7.92 -0.47 -6.04
C SER A 153 9.20 -1.13 -6.61
N LYS A 154 9.49 -0.95 -7.90
CA LYS A 154 10.76 -1.40 -8.52
C LYS A 154 12.00 -0.77 -7.88
N ARG A 155 11.88 0.43 -7.27
CA ARG A 155 13.00 1.14 -6.62
C ARG A 155 13.47 0.50 -5.31
N PHE A 156 12.68 -0.39 -4.72
CA PHE A 156 13.00 -1.06 -3.45
C PHE A 156 13.69 -2.43 -3.62
N ARG A 157 14.05 -2.81 -4.86
CA ARG A 157 14.79 -4.05 -5.16
C ARG A 157 16.29 -3.78 -5.34
N LYS A 158 16.96 -3.33 -4.27
CA LYS A 158 18.43 -3.36 -4.21
C LYS A 158 18.86 -4.06 -2.94
#